data_abf80c62fbd7586a8fbb575c29449777
#
_entry.id   abf80c62fbd7586a8fbb575c29449777
#
_cell.length_a   1.000
_cell.length_b   1.000
_cell.length_c   1.000
_cell.angle_alpha   90.00
_cell.angle_beta   90.00
_cell.angle_gamma   90.00
#
_symmetry.space_group_name_H-M   'P 1'
#
loop_
_entity.id
_entity.type
_entity.pdbx_description
1 polymer ?
#
loop_
_entity_poly.entity_id
_entity_poly.type
_entity_poly.pdbx_seq_one_letter_code
_entity_poly.pdbx_strand_id
1 'polypeptide(L)'
;KEWIKMEEKLTHIDENGRPRMVNVGEKADTHRIAVAKGSIYMQPATLARIKEGSIAKGDVLSVAQTAGIMAAKNTASNIPMCHNIFITGVDMDFQIDEEKSAIHIEASASTIGKTGIEMESLNAVAIAALTIYDMCKAIDRGMRITDIRLVKKDGGKSGLFVAE
;
A
#
# COMPACT_ATOMS: atom_id res chain seq x y z
N LYS A 1 -13.92 22.49 18.24
CA LYS A 1 -13.34 21.61 17.21
C LYS A 1 -13.77 22.19 15.88
N GLU A 2 -12.93 23.06 15.32
CA GLU A 2 -13.13 23.62 14.00
C GLU A 2 -12.67 22.58 12.98
N TRP A 3 -13.60 21.97 12.28
CA TRP A 3 -13.32 21.24 11.06
C TRP A 3 -13.00 22.27 9.99
N ILE A 4 -11.74 22.30 9.56
CA ILE A 4 -11.28 23.15 8.48
C ILE A 4 -12.15 22.85 7.26
N LYS A 5 -12.92 23.84 6.80
CA LYS A 5 -13.56 23.82 5.48
C LYS A 5 -12.47 23.90 4.42
N MET A 6 -11.92 22.77 4.03
CA MET A 6 -11.32 22.64 2.72
C MET A 6 -12.48 22.58 1.72
N GLU A 7 -12.47 23.42 0.71
CA GLU A 7 -13.34 23.24 -0.46
C GLU A 7 -12.97 21.88 -1.10
N GLU A 8 -13.73 20.86 -0.74
CA GLU A 8 -13.55 19.48 -1.21
C GLU A 8 -14.09 19.34 -2.63
N LYS A 9 -13.34 19.88 -3.59
CA LYS A 9 -13.61 19.60 -5.00
C LYS A 9 -12.97 18.26 -5.33
N LEU A 10 -13.78 17.22 -5.55
CA LEU A 10 -13.31 15.93 -6.04
C LEU A 10 -12.64 16.14 -7.41
N THR A 11 -11.31 16.00 -7.45
CA THR A 11 -10.51 16.35 -8.63
C THR A 11 -10.67 15.37 -9.79
N HIS A 12 -11.11 14.14 -9.50
CA HIS A 12 -11.29 13.07 -10.49
C HIS A 12 -12.69 13.02 -11.13
N ILE A 13 -13.52 14.05 -10.89
CA ILE A 13 -14.83 14.17 -11.49
C ILE A 13 -14.91 15.52 -12.24
N ASP A 14 -15.40 15.49 -13.48
CA ASP A 14 -15.61 16.69 -14.28
C ASP A 14 -16.94 17.41 -13.92
N GLU A 15 -17.22 18.53 -14.58
CA GLU A 15 -18.42 19.33 -14.35
C GLU A 15 -19.72 18.60 -14.70
N ASN A 16 -19.65 17.53 -15.49
CA ASN A 16 -20.76 16.68 -15.89
C ASN A 16 -20.90 15.42 -15.03
N GLY A 17 -20.13 15.32 -13.93
CA GLY A 17 -20.13 14.14 -13.06
C GLY A 17 -19.42 12.91 -13.62
N ARG A 18 -18.60 13.06 -14.67
CA ARG A 18 -17.87 11.96 -15.30
C ARG A 18 -16.47 11.80 -14.71
N PRO A 19 -15.98 10.57 -14.54
CA PRO A 19 -14.63 10.35 -14.05
C PRO A 19 -13.60 10.86 -15.09
N ARG A 20 -12.55 11.49 -14.58
CA ARG A 20 -11.40 11.95 -15.38
C ARG A 20 -10.09 11.74 -14.62
N MET A 21 -9.04 11.47 -15.35
CA MET A 21 -7.68 11.53 -14.83
C MET A 21 -7.20 13.00 -14.84
N VAL A 22 -6.67 13.47 -13.70
CA VAL A 22 -6.24 14.87 -13.54
C VAL A 22 -5.01 15.14 -14.41
N ASN A 23 -5.03 16.26 -15.17
CA ASN A 23 -3.83 16.69 -15.89
C ASN A 23 -2.80 17.26 -14.91
N VAL A 24 -1.61 16.69 -14.92
CA VAL A 24 -0.47 17.12 -14.08
C VAL A 24 0.69 17.69 -14.93
N GLY A 25 0.49 17.90 -16.22
CA GLY A 25 1.54 18.29 -17.18
C GLY A 25 2.31 19.55 -16.80
N GLU A 26 1.62 20.55 -16.22
CA GLU A 26 2.21 21.85 -15.84
C GLU A 26 2.91 21.84 -14.47
N LYS A 27 2.78 20.75 -13.69
CA LYS A 27 3.46 20.65 -12.39
C LYS A 27 4.94 20.37 -12.57
N ALA A 28 5.75 20.92 -11.65
CA ALA A 28 7.17 20.59 -11.59
C ALA A 28 7.38 19.18 -11.05
N ASP A 29 8.44 18.53 -11.49
CA ASP A 29 8.91 17.30 -10.90
C ASP A 29 9.48 17.58 -9.50
N THR A 30 9.04 16.80 -8.52
CA THR A 30 9.52 16.88 -7.13
C THR A 30 9.80 15.48 -6.62
N HIS A 31 10.75 15.36 -5.70
CA HIS A 31 10.93 14.12 -4.95
C HIS A 31 9.71 13.89 -4.07
N ARG A 32 9.20 12.67 -4.10
CA ARG A 32 8.02 12.26 -3.34
C ARG A 32 8.26 10.90 -2.70
N ILE A 33 7.76 10.76 -1.49
CA ILE A 33 7.76 9.51 -0.75
C ILE A 33 6.38 9.30 -0.13
N ALA A 34 5.96 8.06 -0.05
CA ALA A 34 4.77 7.66 0.69
C ALA A 34 5.03 6.36 1.45
N VAL A 35 4.47 6.25 2.65
CA VAL A 35 4.53 5.07 3.49
C VAL A 35 3.12 4.64 3.83
N ALA A 36 2.80 3.39 3.56
CA ALA A 36 1.54 2.75 3.92
C ALA A 36 1.79 1.58 4.87
N LYS A 37 0.81 1.30 5.72
CA LYS A 37 0.81 0.15 6.64
C LYS A 37 -0.47 -0.64 6.51
N GLY A 38 -0.41 -1.90 6.94
CA GLY A 38 -1.56 -2.78 7.09
C GLY A 38 -1.21 -3.97 7.95
N SER A 39 -2.20 -4.80 8.26
CA SER A 39 -2.01 -5.96 9.12
C SER A 39 -2.81 -7.15 8.62
N ILE A 40 -2.27 -8.35 8.80
CA ILE A 40 -3.00 -9.59 8.61
C ILE A 40 -2.95 -10.40 9.90
N TYR A 41 -4.12 -10.70 10.46
CA TYR A 41 -4.31 -11.50 11.66
C TYR A 41 -4.63 -12.95 11.27
N MET A 42 -4.09 -13.89 12.01
CA MET A 42 -4.20 -15.31 11.74
C MET A 42 -4.24 -16.14 13.02
N GLN A 43 -4.45 -17.44 12.89
CA GLN A 43 -4.32 -18.35 14.02
C GLN A 43 -2.84 -18.47 14.43
N PRO A 44 -2.53 -18.67 15.76
CA PRO A 44 -1.16 -18.85 16.23
C PRO A 44 -0.41 -19.98 15.51
N ALA A 45 -1.10 -21.08 15.21
CA ALA A 45 -0.51 -22.21 14.49
C ALA A 45 -0.10 -21.84 13.05
N THR A 46 -0.85 -20.94 12.40
CA THR A 46 -0.52 -20.42 11.05
C THR A 46 0.73 -19.56 11.11
N LEU A 47 0.80 -18.65 12.07
CA LEU A 47 1.96 -17.79 12.28
C LEU A 47 3.23 -18.58 12.58
N ALA A 48 3.13 -19.61 13.43
CA ALA A 48 4.24 -20.50 13.72
C ALA A 48 4.80 -21.16 12.45
N ARG A 49 3.94 -21.67 11.57
CA ARG A 49 4.35 -22.27 10.29
C ARG A 49 5.02 -21.29 9.34
N ILE A 50 4.57 -20.03 9.31
CA ILE A 50 5.25 -18.99 8.52
C ILE A 50 6.65 -18.74 9.03
N LYS A 51 6.82 -18.61 10.36
CA LYS A 51 8.13 -18.43 11.01
C LYS A 51 9.10 -19.57 10.76
N GLU A 52 8.61 -20.80 10.81
CA GLU A 52 9.41 -22.01 10.58
C GLU A 52 9.77 -22.24 9.11
N GLY A 53 9.20 -21.47 8.18
CA GLY A 53 9.35 -21.72 6.75
C GLY A 53 8.71 -23.03 6.28
N SER A 54 7.78 -23.60 7.07
CA SER A 54 7.17 -24.91 6.83
C SER A 54 5.90 -24.88 5.96
N ILE A 55 5.64 -23.77 5.29
CA ILE A 55 4.54 -23.65 4.33
C ILE A 55 4.93 -24.31 3.01
N ALA A 56 4.11 -25.24 2.53
CA ALA A 56 4.37 -26.03 1.32
C ALA A 56 4.59 -25.20 0.03
N LYS A 57 4.10 -23.97 0.01
CA LYS A 57 4.27 -23.01 -1.11
C LYS A 57 5.58 -22.20 -1.07
N GLY A 58 6.45 -22.44 -0.08
CA GLY A 58 7.73 -21.75 0.08
C GLY A 58 7.70 -20.62 1.10
N ASP A 59 8.69 -19.73 1.05
CA ASP A 59 8.83 -18.58 1.95
C ASP A 59 7.73 -17.53 1.68
N VAL A 60 6.76 -17.50 2.60
CA VAL A 60 5.56 -16.66 2.50
C VAL A 60 5.91 -15.18 2.44
N LEU A 61 6.85 -14.72 3.28
CA LEU A 61 7.18 -13.29 3.36
C LEU A 61 7.97 -12.82 2.15
N SER A 62 8.90 -13.62 1.65
CA SER A 62 9.64 -13.30 0.43
C SER A 62 8.74 -13.24 -0.81
N VAL A 63 7.76 -14.15 -0.91
CA VAL A 63 6.77 -14.12 -1.99
C VAL A 63 5.85 -12.91 -1.85
N ALA A 64 5.40 -12.60 -0.63
CA ALA A 64 4.57 -11.42 -0.37
C ALA A 64 5.31 -10.11 -0.66
N GLN A 65 6.58 -10.00 -0.31
CA GLN A 65 7.43 -8.86 -0.65
C GLN A 65 7.53 -8.65 -2.16
N THR A 66 7.83 -9.72 -2.88
CA THR A 66 7.92 -9.67 -4.35
C THR A 66 6.60 -9.25 -4.97
N ALA A 67 5.48 -9.80 -4.49
CA ALA A 67 4.14 -9.45 -4.96
C ALA A 67 3.79 -7.99 -4.66
N GLY A 68 4.13 -7.48 -3.48
CA GLY A 68 3.93 -6.08 -3.10
C GLY A 68 4.73 -5.12 -4.00
N ILE A 69 6.00 -5.40 -4.25
CA ILE A 69 6.83 -4.61 -5.17
C ILE A 69 6.22 -4.61 -6.60
N MET A 70 5.79 -5.77 -7.08
CA MET A 70 5.13 -5.88 -8.38
C MET A 70 3.79 -5.13 -8.41
N ALA A 71 3.03 -5.13 -7.32
CA ALA A 71 1.79 -4.39 -7.20
C ALA A 71 2.01 -2.87 -7.27
N ALA A 72 3.01 -2.34 -6.57
CA ALA A 72 3.39 -0.93 -6.69
C ALA A 72 3.66 -0.55 -8.15
N LYS A 73 4.43 -1.37 -8.87
CA LYS A 73 4.78 -1.13 -10.29
C LYS A 73 3.58 -1.21 -11.24
N ASN A 74 2.50 -1.89 -10.86
CA ASN A 74 1.29 -2.09 -11.66
C ASN A 74 0.08 -1.32 -11.14
N THR A 75 0.24 -0.35 -10.25
CA THR A 75 -0.87 0.38 -9.62
C THR A 75 -1.80 1.03 -10.63
N ALA A 76 -1.27 1.70 -11.64
CA ALA A 76 -2.08 2.33 -12.68
C ALA A 76 -2.93 1.35 -13.52
N SER A 77 -2.52 0.08 -13.58
CA SER A 77 -3.32 -0.98 -14.24
C SER A 77 -4.49 -1.45 -13.36
N ASN A 78 -4.39 -1.30 -12.05
CA ASN A 78 -5.39 -1.75 -11.08
C ASN A 78 -6.37 -0.64 -10.69
N ILE A 79 -5.90 0.62 -10.66
CA ILE A 79 -6.67 1.78 -10.19
C ILE A 79 -6.87 2.75 -11.37
N PRO A 80 -8.09 2.85 -11.91
CA PRO A 80 -8.35 3.48 -13.22
C PRO A 80 -7.88 4.93 -13.36
N MET A 81 -7.96 5.73 -12.28
CA MET A 81 -7.62 7.17 -12.35
C MET A 81 -6.19 7.47 -11.88
N CYS A 82 -5.38 6.45 -11.56
CA CYS A 82 -3.98 6.63 -11.22
C CYS A 82 -3.12 6.88 -12.46
N HIS A 83 -2.15 7.78 -12.31
CA HIS A 83 -1.14 8.00 -13.33
C HIS A 83 -0.12 6.86 -13.37
N ASN A 84 0.45 6.61 -14.53
CA ASN A 84 1.66 5.80 -14.63
C ASN A 84 2.83 6.60 -14.05
N ILE A 85 3.40 6.10 -12.96
CA ILE A 85 4.48 6.76 -12.24
C ILE A 85 5.78 5.98 -12.45
N PHE A 86 6.87 6.70 -12.72
CA PHE A 86 8.20 6.12 -12.68
C PHE A 86 8.65 6.00 -11.22
N ILE A 87 8.60 4.78 -10.68
CA ILE A 87 9.00 4.49 -9.31
C ILE A 87 10.52 4.42 -9.23
N THR A 88 11.13 5.16 -8.29
CA THR A 88 12.58 5.14 -8.04
C THR A 88 13.00 4.14 -6.98
N GLY A 89 12.10 3.76 -6.08
CA GLY A 89 12.35 2.76 -5.04
C GLY A 89 11.06 2.28 -4.40
N VAL A 90 11.06 1.01 -3.98
CA VAL A 90 10.03 0.40 -3.11
C VAL A 90 10.74 -0.46 -2.09
N ASP A 91 10.52 -0.16 -0.82
CA ASP A 91 10.97 -0.97 0.30
C ASP A 91 9.76 -1.54 1.05
N MET A 92 9.88 -2.77 1.53
CA MET A 92 8.84 -3.42 2.32
C MET A 92 9.44 -4.03 3.58
N ASP A 93 8.70 -3.93 4.68
CA ASP A 93 9.02 -4.54 5.96
C ASP A 93 7.84 -5.37 6.48
N PHE A 94 8.17 -6.46 7.18
CA PHE A 94 7.21 -7.40 7.77
C PHE A 94 7.57 -7.66 9.21
N GLN A 95 6.77 -7.13 10.12
CA GLN A 95 6.94 -7.34 11.55
C GLN A 95 5.99 -8.42 12.05
N ILE A 96 6.54 -9.48 12.63
CA ILE A 96 5.77 -10.56 13.26
C ILE A 96 5.39 -10.15 14.68
N ASP A 97 4.10 -10.11 14.97
CA ASP A 97 3.52 -9.88 16.30
C ASP A 97 2.96 -11.22 16.82
N GLU A 98 3.75 -11.88 17.65
CA GLU A 98 3.37 -13.19 18.23
C GLU A 98 2.24 -13.06 19.23
N GLU A 99 2.17 -11.96 19.98
CA GLU A 99 1.16 -11.74 21.00
C GLU A 99 -0.23 -11.61 20.36
N LYS A 100 -0.31 -10.88 19.25
CA LYS A 100 -1.57 -10.68 18.52
C LYS A 100 -1.81 -11.69 17.40
N SER A 101 -0.87 -12.61 17.18
CA SER A 101 -0.88 -13.54 16.05
C SER A 101 -1.12 -12.82 14.72
N ALA A 102 -0.28 -11.83 14.44
CA ALA A 102 -0.39 -10.96 13.28
C ALA A 102 0.95 -10.77 12.57
N ILE A 103 0.87 -10.36 11.31
CA ILE A 103 1.98 -9.78 10.57
C ILE A 103 1.60 -8.37 10.21
N HIS A 104 2.38 -7.40 10.66
CA HIS A 104 2.28 -6.00 10.26
C HIS A 104 3.16 -5.77 9.05
N ILE A 105 2.61 -5.08 8.06
CA ILE A 105 3.23 -4.84 6.77
C ILE A 105 3.42 -3.33 6.63
N GLU A 106 4.61 -2.90 6.26
CA GLU A 106 4.90 -1.54 5.87
C GLU A 106 5.46 -1.53 4.44
N ALA A 107 5.04 -0.58 3.63
CA ALA A 107 5.59 -0.32 2.32
C ALA A 107 5.91 1.16 2.15
N SER A 108 7.16 1.45 1.79
CA SER A 108 7.63 2.78 1.41
C SER A 108 7.88 2.81 -0.09
N ALA A 109 7.32 3.80 -0.79
CA ALA A 109 7.56 4.01 -2.21
C ALA A 109 8.07 5.42 -2.47
N SER A 110 8.96 5.58 -3.45
CA SER A 110 9.53 6.87 -3.83
C SER A 110 9.53 7.10 -5.34
N THR A 111 9.43 8.37 -5.73
CA THR A 111 9.49 8.82 -7.12
C THR A 111 10.05 10.23 -7.23
N ILE A 112 10.48 10.60 -8.42
CA ILE A 112 10.66 11.99 -8.83
C ILE A 112 9.64 12.25 -9.94
N GLY A 113 8.61 13.08 -9.65
CA GLY A 113 7.51 13.25 -10.58
C GLY A 113 6.48 14.30 -10.16
N LYS A 114 5.43 14.40 -10.97
CA LYS A 114 4.43 15.47 -10.92
C LYS A 114 3.23 15.15 -10.03
N THR A 115 3.06 13.88 -9.61
CA THR A 115 1.96 13.41 -8.77
C THR A 115 2.47 12.59 -7.61
N GLY A 116 1.61 12.36 -6.60
CA GLY A 116 1.94 11.58 -5.41
C GLY A 116 2.09 10.09 -5.70
N ILE A 117 2.70 9.37 -4.77
CA ILE A 117 2.99 7.94 -4.86
C ILE A 117 2.26 7.13 -3.76
N GLU A 118 1.22 7.72 -3.20
CA GLU A 118 0.45 7.14 -2.10
C GLU A 118 -0.21 5.81 -2.50
N MET A 119 -0.77 5.77 -3.71
CA MET A 119 -1.49 4.58 -4.19
C MET A 119 -0.57 3.40 -4.43
N GLU A 120 0.66 3.64 -4.85
CA GLU A 120 1.68 2.61 -5.05
C GLU A 120 2.05 1.93 -3.72
N SER A 121 2.25 2.70 -2.65
CA SER A 121 2.53 2.13 -1.32
C SER A 121 1.31 1.41 -0.73
N LEU A 122 0.10 1.95 -0.88
CA LEU A 122 -1.14 1.29 -0.43
C LEU A 122 -1.39 -0.03 -1.18
N ASN A 123 -1.22 -0.03 -2.50
CA ASN A 123 -1.38 -1.23 -3.32
C ASN A 123 -0.34 -2.31 -3.00
N ALA A 124 0.91 -1.91 -2.71
CA ALA A 124 1.95 -2.82 -2.26
C ALA A 124 1.54 -3.57 -0.99
N VAL A 125 1.07 -2.84 0.04
CA VAL A 125 0.60 -3.43 1.29
C VAL A 125 -0.59 -4.37 1.06
N ALA A 126 -1.58 -3.93 0.27
CA ALA A 126 -2.78 -4.70 0.00
C ALA A 126 -2.47 -6.04 -0.67
N ILE A 127 -1.65 -6.03 -1.73
CA ILE A 127 -1.32 -7.25 -2.47
C ILE A 127 -0.36 -8.15 -1.68
N ALA A 128 0.55 -7.61 -0.88
CA ALA A 128 1.37 -8.40 0.03
C ALA A 128 0.50 -9.15 1.04
N ALA A 129 -0.46 -8.48 1.67
CA ALA A 129 -1.39 -9.10 2.61
C ALA A 129 -2.26 -10.18 1.94
N LEU A 130 -2.78 -9.93 0.74
CA LEU A 130 -3.53 -10.91 -0.05
C LEU A 130 -2.66 -12.11 -0.45
N THR A 131 -1.37 -11.91 -0.70
CA THR A 131 -0.43 -12.97 -1.02
C THR A 131 -0.19 -13.87 0.19
N ILE A 132 0.00 -13.30 1.40
CA ILE A 132 0.07 -14.08 2.64
C ILE A 132 -1.20 -14.91 2.82
N TYR A 133 -2.37 -14.30 2.60
CA TYR A 133 -3.65 -14.99 2.67
C TYR A 133 -3.72 -16.17 1.68
N ASP A 134 -3.39 -15.95 0.41
CA ASP A 134 -3.43 -17.00 -0.61
C ASP A 134 -2.51 -18.17 -0.26
N MET A 135 -1.30 -17.88 0.23
CA MET A 135 -0.33 -18.91 0.56
C MET A 135 -0.74 -19.74 1.79
N CYS A 136 -1.51 -19.17 2.71
CA CYS A 136 -1.87 -19.81 3.98
C CYS A 136 -3.34 -20.28 4.05
N LYS A 137 -4.22 -19.91 3.12
CA LYS A 137 -5.66 -20.20 3.18
C LYS A 137 -6.03 -21.69 3.23
N ALA A 138 -5.13 -22.57 2.81
CA ALA A 138 -5.34 -24.02 2.93
C ALA A 138 -5.42 -24.49 4.37
N ILE A 139 -4.74 -23.78 5.31
CA ILE A 139 -4.70 -24.11 6.74
C ILE A 139 -5.47 -23.12 7.61
N ASP A 140 -5.68 -21.90 7.13
CA ASP A 140 -6.39 -20.84 7.87
C ASP A 140 -7.18 -19.95 6.91
N ARG A 141 -8.49 -20.19 6.78
CA ARG A 141 -9.38 -19.36 5.96
C ARG A 141 -9.92 -18.15 6.71
N GLY A 142 -9.76 -18.13 8.03
CA GLY A 142 -10.28 -17.06 8.90
C GLY A 142 -9.37 -15.84 9.03
N MET A 143 -8.25 -15.80 8.32
CA MET A 143 -7.34 -14.65 8.36
C MET A 143 -8.05 -13.34 7.99
N ARG A 144 -7.70 -12.25 8.68
CA ARG A 144 -8.30 -10.94 8.47
C ARG A 144 -7.25 -9.92 8.09
N ILE A 145 -7.45 -9.29 6.95
CA ILE A 145 -6.64 -8.16 6.48
C ILE A 145 -7.32 -6.89 6.98
N THR A 146 -6.57 -6.03 7.68
CA THR A 146 -7.10 -4.81 8.31
C THR A 146 -6.11 -3.67 8.21
N ASP A 147 -6.60 -2.47 8.54
CA ASP A 147 -5.79 -1.27 8.79
C ASP A 147 -4.86 -0.86 7.63
N ILE A 148 -5.27 -1.16 6.39
CA ILE A 148 -4.54 -0.66 5.23
C ILE A 148 -4.75 0.84 5.14
N ARG A 149 -3.69 1.61 5.36
CA ARG A 149 -3.75 3.07 5.45
C ARG A 149 -2.45 3.75 5.07
N LEU A 150 -2.56 4.99 4.63
CA LEU A 150 -1.42 5.89 4.47
C LEU A 150 -1.01 6.42 5.84
N VAL A 151 0.26 6.30 6.19
CA VAL A 151 0.78 6.81 7.48
C VAL A 151 1.68 8.01 7.30
N LYS A 152 2.33 8.13 6.14
CA LYS A 152 3.20 9.27 5.82
C LYS A 152 3.19 9.52 4.33
N LYS A 153 3.23 10.77 3.94
CA LYS A 153 3.66 11.18 2.61
C LYS A 153 4.44 12.48 2.70
N ASP A 154 5.36 12.69 1.79
CA ASP A 154 6.10 13.94 1.66
C ASP A 154 6.32 14.30 0.19
N GLY A 155 6.50 15.59 -0.06
CA GLY A 155 6.73 16.17 -1.38
C GLY A 155 5.49 16.73 -2.07
N GLY A 156 5.75 17.58 -3.07
CA GLY A 156 4.73 18.29 -3.83
C GLY A 156 4.07 19.45 -3.09
N LYS A 157 3.01 20.00 -3.68
CA LYS A 157 2.33 21.22 -3.18
C LYS A 157 1.69 21.03 -1.79
N SER A 158 1.22 19.82 -1.48
CA SER A 158 0.53 19.52 -0.21
C SER A 158 1.50 19.27 0.96
N GLY A 159 2.82 19.20 0.71
CA GLY A 159 3.83 19.04 1.73
C GLY A 159 3.74 17.72 2.52
N LEU A 160 4.29 17.74 3.72
CA LEU A 160 4.34 16.60 4.62
C LEU A 160 2.97 16.32 5.26
N PHE A 161 2.56 15.07 5.20
CA PHE A 161 1.46 14.48 5.97
C PHE A 161 2.00 13.33 6.81
N VAL A 162 1.65 13.30 8.07
CA VAL A 162 1.98 12.21 9.02
C VAL A 162 0.71 11.92 9.83
N ALA A 163 0.28 10.66 9.81
CA ALA A 163 -0.89 10.18 10.56
C ALA A 163 -0.50 9.46 11.87
N GLU A 164 0.75 9.02 11.97
CA GLU A 164 1.32 8.31 13.15
C GLU A 164 2.74 8.79 13.45
#